data_4939515fd6818cf77144de7d280cebf5
#
_entry.id   4939515fd6818cf77144de7d280cebf5
#
_cell.length_a   1.000
_cell.length_b   1.000
_cell.length_c   1.000
_cell.angle_alpha   90.00
_cell.angle_beta   90.00
_cell.angle_gamma   90.00
#
_symmetry.space_group_name_H-M   'P 1'
#
loop_
_entity.id
_entity.type
_entity.pdbx_description
1 polymer ?
#
loop_
_entity_poly.entity_id
_entity_poly.type
_entity_poly.pdbx_seq_one_letter_code
_entity_poly.pdbx_strand_id
1 'polypeptide(L)'
;YQGIAGAFSQSAVENFFGEGTRNIGYKDFEDVYVALENGEIDYGVLPIENSLTGSINDNYDLIRKYGFYIVGETAVNVSQCLMALPGTKIEDIRQVYSHPQGLAQSSEFLYQHRYIEQRPFQDTAMAAKYVKDSNNPTKAAIASPLACKLYGLEMLKENVQNKKNNRTRFMVISKELICPKESDKVSVIFTLPHQVGALDNMLQTIKQSQINIDRIESRPIETQYWQYYFYIDFEGNMHEERIQRAINKMKANSTTLKVLGNYKRA
;
A
#
# COMPACT_ATOMS: atom_id res chain seq x y z
N TYR A 1 1.30 8.97 6.81
CA TYR A 1 1.47 8.22 5.55
C TYR A 1 2.83 8.50 4.93
N GLN A 2 3.32 7.62 4.06
CA GLN A 2 4.56 7.88 3.30
C GLN A 2 4.25 8.73 2.06
N GLY A 3 5.12 9.71 1.76
CA GLY A 3 5.01 10.66 0.66
C GLY A 3 4.64 12.07 1.11
N ILE A 4 4.44 12.95 0.15
CA ILE A 4 4.01 14.34 0.37
C ILE A 4 2.52 14.51 0.06
N ALA A 5 1.99 15.70 0.32
CA ALA A 5 0.62 16.05 -0.06
C ALA A 5 0.36 15.78 -1.55
N GLY A 6 -0.75 15.13 -1.86
CA GLY A 6 -1.11 14.67 -3.21
C GLY A 6 -0.65 13.26 -3.58
N ALA A 7 0.10 12.56 -2.73
CA ALA A 7 0.45 11.16 -2.96
C ALA A 7 -0.78 10.21 -2.91
N PHE A 8 -0.71 9.07 -3.57
CA PHE A 8 -1.76 8.04 -3.47
C PHE A 8 -1.96 7.54 -2.05
N SER A 9 -0.92 7.58 -1.21
CA SER A 9 -1.02 7.26 0.21
C SER A 9 -1.88 8.26 0.98
N GLN A 10 -1.89 9.56 0.62
CA GLN A 10 -2.83 10.52 1.18
C GLN A 10 -4.26 10.19 0.76
N SER A 11 -4.48 9.84 -0.51
CA SER A 11 -5.82 9.40 -0.95
C SER A 11 -6.30 8.19 -0.16
N ALA A 12 -5.39 7.28 0.25
CA ALA A 12 -5.74 6.15 1.12
C ALA A 12 -6.16 6.62 2.52
N VAL A 13 -5.50 7.63 3.08
CA VAL A 13 -5.93 8.25 4.36
C VAL A 13 -7.33 8.82 4.24
N GLU A 14 -7.59 9.62 3.20
CA GLU A 14 -8.89 10.25 2.97
C GLU A 14 -10.01 9.23 2.72
N ASN A 15 -9.71 8.14 2.00
CA ASN A 15 -10.68 7.06 1.77
C ASN A 15 -11.06 6.32 3.06
N PHE A 16 -10.12 6.14 3.98
CA PHE A 16 -10.37 5.39 5.21
C PHE A 16 -10.97 6.25 6.33
N PHE A 17 -10.42 7.44 6.56
CA PHE A 17 -10.79 8.31 7.67
C PHE A 17 -11.76 9.44 7.29
N GLY A 18 -11.98 9.67 6.00
CA GLY A 18 -12.76 10.77 5.46
C GLY A 18 -11.92 11.99 5.07
N GLU A 19 -12.48 12.80 4.16
CA GLU A 19 -11.86 14.06 3.73
C GLU A 19 -11.70 15.02 4.92
N GLY A 20 -10.62 15.79 4.92
CA GLY A 20 -10.32 16.78 5.98
C GLY A 20 -9.66 16.20 7.24
N THR A 21 -9.46 14.88 7.31
CA THR A 21 -8.70 14.29 8.40
C THR A 21 -7.29 14.88 8.45
N ARG A 22 -6.86 15.30 9.66
CA ARG A 22 -5.48 15.76 9.87
C ARG A 22 -4.53 14.62 9.54
N ASN A 23 -3.64 14.86 8.59
CA ASN A 23 -2.68 13.86 8.13
C ASN A 23 -1.29 14.47 7.98
N ILE A 24 -0.26 13.64 8.14
CA ILE A 24 1.15 14.02 8.07
C ILE A 24 1.85 13.08 7.10
N GLY A 25 2.53 13.65 6.11
CA GLY A 25 3.38 12.91 5.17
C GLY A 25 4.79 12.74 5.73
N TYR A 26 5.35 11.55 5.58
CA TYR A 26 6.71 11.20 5.95
C TYR A 26 7.49 10.75 4.72
N LYS A 27 8.81 10.92 4.75
CA LYS A 27 9.66 10.62 3.59
C LYS A 27 9.70 9.13 3.29
N ASP A 28 10.00 8.32 4.28
CA ASP A 28 10.21 6.88 4.14
C ASP A 28 9.13 6.09 4.91
N PHE A 29 8.93 4.81 4.56
CA PHE A 29 7.96 3.97 5.26
C PHE A 29 8.29 3.85 6.74
N GLU A 30 9.56 3.67 7.08
CA GLU A 30 10.00 3.50 8.46
C GLU A 30 9.73 4.73 9.32
N ASP A 31 9.81 5.94 8.75
CA ASP A 31 9.48 7.18 9.47
C ASP A 31 8.04 7.18 10.01
N VAL A 32 7.10 6.56 9.27
CA VAL A 32 5.70 6.41 9.73
C VAL A 32 5.62 5.50 10.95
N TYR A 33 6.40 4.41 10.98
CA TYR A 33 6.45 3.51 12.13
C TYR A 33 7.08 4.19 13.34
N VAL A 34 8.17 4.93 13.15
CA VAL A 34 8.83 5.70 14.21
C VAL A 34 7.89 6.76 14.79
N ALA A 35 7.19 7.51 13.94
CA ALA A 35 6.24 8.53 14.39
C ALA A 35 5.07 7.90 15.18
N LEU A 36 4.59 6.72 14.75
CA LEU A 36 3.58 5.96 15.49
C LEU A 36 4.13 5.47 16.84
N GLU A 37 5.37 4.95 16.88
CA GLU A 37 6.04 4.50 18.11
C GLU A 37 6.18 5.64 19.12
N ASN A 38 6.58 6.83 18.65
CA ASN A 38 6.73 8.03 19.48
C ASN A 38 5.38 8.64 19.92
N GLY A 39 4.27 8.23 19.33
CA GLY A 39 2.94 8.82 19.62
C GLY A 39 2.72 10.18 18.96
N GLU A 40 3.46 10.51 17.92
CA GLU A 40 3.26 11.71 17.11
C GLU A 40 2.01 11.59 16.22
N ILE A 41 1.64 10.36 15.89
CA ILE A 41 0.45 9.97 15.14
C ILE A 41 -0.27 8.82 15.83
N ASP A 42 -1.59 8.73 15.65
CA ASP A 42 -2.43 7.66 16.22
C ASP A 42 -2.48 6.43 15.29
N TYR A 43 -2.38 6.66 13.98
CA TYR A 43 -2.47 5.62 12.94
C TYR A 43 -1.44 5.87 11.84
N GLY A 44 -0.90 4.78 11.28
CA GLY A 44 -0.11 4.81 10.05
C GLY A 44 -0.90 4.22 8.88
N VAL A 45 -0.81 4.82 7.68
CA VAL A 45 -1.40 4.27 6.45
C VAL A 45 -0.30 3.99 5.44
N LEU A 46 -0.13 2.72 5.09
CA LEU A 46 1.02 2.21 4.35
C LEU A 46 0.60 1.22 3.26
N PRO A 47 1.17 1.31 2.05
CA PRO A 47 0.84 0.38 0.98
C PRO A 47 1.40 -1.02 1.28
N ILE A 48 0.60 -2.06 1.05
CA ILE A 48 1.02 -3.45 1.30
C ILE A 48 1.08 -4.29 0.03
N GLU A 49 0.31 -3.92 -0.97
CA GLU A 49 0.24 -4.64 -2.24
C GLU A 49 -0.28 -3.74 -3.36
N ASN A 50 0.27 -3.93 -4.55
CA ASN A 50 -0.27 -3.35 -5.78
C ASN A 50 -0.68 -4.47 -6.73
N SER A 51 -1.85 -4.35 -7.35
CA SER A 51 -2.43 -5.39 -8.21
C SER A 51 -1.61 -5.74 -9.46
N LEU A 52 -0.65 -4.91 -9.85
CA LEU A 52 0.22 -5.12 -11.01
C LEU A 52 1.64 -5.54 -10.64
N THR A 53 2.18 -5.00 -9.54
CA THR A 53 3.58 -5.20 -9.14
C THR A 53 3.73 -6.14 -7.94
N GLY A 54 2.61 -6.54 -7.32
CA GLY A 54 2.61 -7.48 -6.20
C GLY A 54 2.91 -6.82 -4.86
N SER A 55 3.52 -7.60 -3.97
CA SER A 55 3.77 -7.26 -2.57
C SER A 55 4.77 -6.12 -2.40
N ILE A 56 4.49 -5.23 -1.45
CA ILE A 56 5.43 -4.20 -0.99
C ILE A 56 6.10 -4.72 0.28
N ASN A 57 7.17 -5.46 0.05
CA ASN A 57 7.82 -6.32 1.06
C ASN A 57 8.33 -5.56 2.28
N ASP A 58 8.82 -4.34 2.11
CA ASP A 58 9.38 -3.51 3.18
C ASP A 58 8.37 -3.32 4.32
N ASN A 59 7.10 -3.14 4.00
CA ASN A 59 6.07 -2.92 5.01
C ASN A 59 5.70 -4.19 5.80
N TYR A 60 5.93 -5.40 5.23
CA TYR A 60 5.84 -6.65 5.99
C TYR A 60 6.97 -6.79 7.00
N ASP A 61 8.18 -6.42 6.61
CA ASP A 61 9.34 -6.47 7.50
C ASP A 61 9.21 -5.42 8.61
N LEU A 62 8.73 -4.21 8.28
CA LEU A 62 8.53 -3.13 9.24
C LEU A 62 7.41 -3.45 10.25
N ILE A 63 6.26 -3.96 9.82
CA ILE A 63 5.19 -4.30 10.78
C ILE A 63 5.62 -5.39 11.76
N ARG A 64 6.46 -6.34 11.32
CA ARG A 64 7.08 -7.34 12.17
C ARG A 64 8.08 -6.70 13.14
N LYS A 65 8.96 -5.83 12.63
CA LYS A 65 10.02 -5.14 13.40
C LYS A 65 9.44 -4.33 14.56
N TYR A 66 8.45 -3.51 14.29
CA TYR A 66 7.81 -2.63 15.28
C TYR A 66 6.73 -3.32 16.11
N GLY A 67 6.25 -4.47 15.67
CA GLY A 67 5.28 -5.26 16.40
C GLY A 67 3.87 -4.66 16.47
N PHE A 68 3.52 -3.72 15.61
CA PHE A 68 2.20 -3.07 15.54
C PHE A 68 1.13 -3.99 14.98
N TYR A 69 -0.12 -3.47 14.95
CA TYR A 69 -1.29 -4.22 14.51
C TYR A 69 -1.95 -3.54 13.32
N ILE A 70 -2.60 -4.36 12.48
CA ILE A 70 -3.44 -3.87 11.37
C ILE A 70 -4.85 -3.71 11.90
N VAL A 71 -5.39 -2.49 11.83
CA VAL A 71 -6.73 -2.17 12.33
C VAL A 71 -7.72 -1.86 11.22
N GLY A 72 -7.25 -1.85 9.98
CA GLY A 72 -8.09 -1.65 8.80
C GLY A 72 -7.32 -1.78 7.52
N GLU A 73 -8.04 -1.84 6.42
CA GLU A 73 -7.46 -1.72 5.08
C GLU A 73 -8.33 -0.83 4.18
N THR A 74 -7.71 -0.26 3.17
CA THR A 74 -8.38 0.48 2.12
C THR A 74 -7.68 0.24 0.80
N ALA A 75 -8.37 0.52 -0.30
CA ALA A 75 -7.79 0.36 -1.63
C ALA A 75 -7.97 1.64 -2.46
N VAL A 76 -6.91 2.04 -3.14
CA VAL A 76 -6.88 3.21 -4.01
C VAL A 76 -6.68 2.77 -5.45
N ASN A 77 -7.51 3.26 -6.35
CA ASN A 77 -7.26 3.12 -7.78
C ASN A 77 -6.11 4.05 -8.18
N VAL A 78 -5.07 3.48 -8.77
CA VAL A 78 -3.92 4.25 -9.25
C VAL A 78 -4.26 4.82 -10.62
N SER A 79 -4.86 6.01 -10.63
CA SER A 79 -5.14 6.79 -11.84
C SER A 79 -3.97 7.74 -12.07
N GLN A 80 -3.21 7.50 -13.14
CA GLN A 80 -2.15 8.39 -13.57
C GLN A 80 -2.74 9.44 -14.52
N CYS A 81 -2.60 10.73 -14.18
CA CYS A 81 -3.14 11.84 -14.94
C CYS A 81 -2.01 12.76 -15.42
N LEU A 82 -2.07 13.18 -16.68
CA LEU A 82 -1.19 14.21 -17.20
C LEU A 82 -1.71 15.56 -16.77
N MET A 83 -0.86 16.38 -16.18
CA MET A 83 -1.20 17.70 -15.67
C MET A 83 -0.10 18.72 -15.94
N ALA A 84 -0.48 19.98 -16.11
CA ALA A 84 0.45 21.10 -16.35
C ALA A 84 -0.10 22.39 -15.75
N LEU A 85 0.57 23.51 -15.97
CA LEU A 85 0.07 24.83 -15.60
C LEU A 85 -1.23 25.13 -16.36
N PRO A 86 -2.18 25.87 -15.75
CA PRO A 86 -3.43 26.24 -16.41
C PRO A 86 -3.18 26.95 -17.75
N GLY A 87 -3.98 26.59 -18.77
CA GLY A 87 -3.88 27.10 -20.12
C GLY A 87 -2.82 26.46 -21.02
N THR A 88 -2.06 25.47 -20.49
CA THR A 88 -1.10 24.68 -21.28
C THR A 88 -1.84 23.67 -22.16
N LYS A 89 -1.41 23.51 -23.41
CA LYS A 89 -1.90 22.43 -24.29
C LYS A 89 -0.89 21.29 -24.34
N ILE A 90 -1.37 20.07 -24.66
CA ILE A 90 -0.47 18.88 -24.74
C ILE A 90 0.65 19.09 -25.76
N GLU A 91 0.38 19.80 -26.85
CA GLU A 91 1.34 20.09 -27.93
C GLU A 91 2.49 21.01 -27.48
N ASP A 92 2.28 21.80 -26.43
CA ASP A 92 3.28 22.73 -25.89
C ASP A 92 4.28 22.02 -24.96
N ILE A 93 3.93 20.83 -24.45
CA ILE A 93 4.74 20.09 -23.51
C ILE A 93 6.01 19.58 -24.19
N ARG A 94 7.14 19.74 -23.52
CA ARG A 94 8.45 19.23 -23.94
C ARG A 94 9.06 18.25 -22.94
N GLN A 95 8.66 18.36 -21.66
CA GLN A 95 9.17 17.49 -20.60
C GLN A 95 8.04 17.02 -19.69
N VAL A 96 8.05 15.74 -19.34
CA VAL A 96 7.12 15.14 -18.40
C VAL A 96 7.88 14.51 -17.24
N TYR A 97 7.46 14.84 -16.03
CA TYR A 97 8.06 14.40 -14.77
C TYR A 97 7.15 13.42 -14.04
N SER A 98 7.69 12.34 -13.54
CA SER A 98 6.99 11.39 -12.66
C SER A 98 7.98 10.40 -12.02
N HIS A 99 7.51 9.65 -11.03
CA HIS A 99 8.25 8.49 -10.54
C HIS A 99 8.50 7.49 -11.70
N PRO A 100 9.65 6.79 -11.73
CA PRO A 100 9.96 5.82 -12.81
C PRO A 100 8.83 4.83 -13.08
N GLN A 101 8.17 4.34 -12.03
CA GLN A 101 7.02 3.44 -12.17
C GLN A 101 5.80 4.12 -12.83
N GLY A 102 5.54 5.39 -12.52
CA GLY A 102 4.47 6.18 -13.16
C GLY A 102 4.71 6.38 -14.65
N LEU A 103 5.97 6.67 -15.04
CA LEU A 103 6.37 6.76 -16.45
C LEU A 103 6.20 5.42 -17.16
N ALA A 104 6.70 4.32 -16.57
CA ALA A 104 6.57 2.99 -17.14
C ALA A 104 5.11 2.54 -17.29
N GLN A 105 4.27 2.84 -16.31
CA GLN A 105 2.83 2.57 -16.36
C GLN A 105 2.09 3.40 -17.40
N SER A 106 2.66 4.50 -17.87
CA SER A 106 2.08 5.42 -18.88
C SER A 106 2.81 5.35 -20.23
N SER A 107 3.57 4.29 -20.45
CA SER A 107 4.46 4.17 -21.64
C SER A 107 3.72 4.18 -22.98
N GLU A 108 2.50 3.65 -23.07
CA GLU A 108 1.71 3.69 -24.31
C GLU A 108 1.29 5.13 -24.67
N PHE A 109 0.86 5.90 -23.70
CA PHE A 109 0.57 7.32 -23.88
C PHE A 109 1.84 8.09 -24.29
N LEU A 110 2.95 7.86 -23.60
CA LEU A 110 4.23 8.53 -23.87
C LEU A 110 4.82 8.12 -25.23
N TYR A 111 4.57 6.89 -25.67
CA TYR A 111 4.96 6.44 -27.01
C TYR A 111 4.23 7.18 -28.12
N GLN A 112 2.97 7.56 -27.92
CA GLN A 112 2.21 8.37 -28.88
C GLN A 112 2.69 9.84 -28.93
N HIS A 113 3.42 10.29 -27.89
CA HIS A 113 3.93 11.65 -27.70
C HIS A 113 5.45 11.66 -27.56
N ARG A 114 6.17 11.00 -28.48
CA ARG A 114 7.64 10.81 -28.41
C ARG A 114 8.46 12.10 -28.39
N TYR A 115 7.86 13.22 -28.72
CA TYR A 115 8.51 14.52 -28.63
C TYR A 115 8.62 15.05 -27.20
N ILE A 116 7.91 14.41 -26.24
CA ILE A 116 7.97 14.74 -24.83
C ILE A 116 9.10 13.96 -24.16
N GLU A 117 10.07 14.66 -23.63
CA GLU A 117 11.18 14.06 -22.90
C GLU A 117 10.72 13.58 -21.51
N GLN A 118 10.99 12.32 -21.18
CA GLN A 118 10.67 11.74 -19.89
C GLN A 118 11.76 12.05 -18.86
N ARG A 119 11.38 12.60 -17.71
CA ARG A 119 12.26 12.99 -16.61
C ARG A 119 11.85 12.25 -15.33
N PRO A 120 12.60 11.22 -14.92
CA PRO A 120 12.36 10.54 -13.66
C PRO A 120 12.44 11.49 -12.46
N PHE A 121 11.52 11.31 -11.52
CA PHE A 121 11.45 12.08 -10.29
C PHE A 121 11.25 11.14 -9.08
N GLN A 122 11.54 11.59 -7.87
CA GLN A 122 11.52 10.73 -6.69
C GLN A 122 10.11 10.24 -6.35
N ASP A 123 9.08 11.08 -6.56
CA ASP A 123 7.69 10.81 -6.23
C ASP A 123 6.77 11.51 -7.23
N THR A 124 5.59 10.94 -7.52
CA THR A 124 4.64 11.51 -8.48
C THR A 124 4.06 12.85 -8.02
N ALA A 125 3.73 12.99 -6.74
CA ALA A 125 3.20 14.23 -6.18
C ALA A 125 4.30 15.31 -6.09
N MET A 126 5.54 14.92 -5.80
CA MET A 126 6.70 15.82 -5.86
C MET A 126 6.94 16.33 -7.29
N ALA A 127 6.73 15.49 -8.31
CA ALA A 127 6.81 15.90 -9.70
C ALA A 127 5.74 16.95 -10.04
N ALA A 128 4.50 16.76 -9.58
CA ALA A 128 3.43 17.74 -9.75
C ALA A 128 3.77 19.07 -9.06
N LYS A 129 4.23 19.01 -7.81
CA LYS A 129 4.68 20.21 -7.09
C LYS A 129 5.81 20.94 -7.83
N TYR A 130 6.81 20.20 -8.34
CA TYR A 130 7.91 20.76 -9.11
C TYR A 130 7.42 21.47 -10.40
N VAL A 131 6.47 20.88 -11.12
CA VAL A 131 5.89 21.50 -12.32
C VAL A 131 5.21 22.82 -11.94
N LYS A 132 4.44 22.85 -10.85
CA LYS A 132 3.84 24.06 -10.31
C LYS A 132 4.87 25.12 -9.99
N ASP A 133 5.87 24.76 -9.20
CA ASP A 133 6.89 25.71 -8.71
C ASP A 133 7.81 26.21 -9.84
N SER A 134 8.01 25.42 -10.89
CA SER A 134 8.84 25.80 -12.05
C SER A 134 8.26 26.92 -12.90
N ASN A 135 6.95 27.14 -12.79
CA ASN A 135 6.18 28.12 -13.59
C ASN A 135 6.50 28.09 -15.10
N ASN A 136 6.76 26.89 -15.65
CA ASN A 136 7.15 26.69 -17.04
C ASN A 136 6.08 25.91 -17.80
N PRO A 137 5.38 26.50 -18.79
CA PRO A 137 4.28 25.86 -19.51
C PRO A 137 4.74 24.69 -20.42
N THR A 138 6.05 24.50 -20.64
CA THR A 138 6.53 23.36 -21.41
C THR A 138 6.74 22.10 -20.56
N LYS A 139 6.48 22.17 -19.26
CA LYS A 139 6.61 21.06 -18.31
C LYS A 139 5.27 20.52 -17.88
N ALA A 140 5.19 19.20 -17.79
CA ALA A 140 4.03 18.49 -17.28
C ALA A 140 4.44 17.45 -16.22
N ALA A 141 3.49 17.02 -15.42
CA ALA A 141 3.66 15.89 -14.53
C ALA A 141 2.66 14.77 -14.84
N ILE A 142 3.03 13.54 -14.53
CA ILE A 142 2.11 12.41 -14.42
C ILE A 142 2.00 12.06 -12.94
N ALA A 143 0.81 12.28 -12.36
CA ALA A 143 0.56 12.11 -10.93
C ALA A 143 -0.93 11.79 -10.65
N SER A 144 -1.31 11.75 -9.37
CA SER A 144 -2.68 11.51 -8.92
C SER A 144 -3.61 12.69 -9.21
N PRO A 145 -4.93 12.48 -9.36
CA PRO A 145 -5.91 13.55 -9.42
C PRO A 145 -5.85 14.50 -8.21
N LEU A 146 -5.55 13.93 -7.02
CA LEU A 146 -5.42 14.71 -5.79
C LEU A 146 -4.24 15.71 -5.88
N ALA A 147 -3.09 15.31 -6.43
CA ALA A 147 -1.96 16.20 -6.64
C ALA A 147 -2.33 17.35 -7.61
N CYS A 148 -3.07 17.04 -8.68
CA CYS A 148 -3.56 18.06 -9.63
C CYS A 148 -4.38 19.14 -8.90
N LYS A 149 -5.35 18.72 -8.09
CA LYS A 149 -6.23 19.61 -7.30
C LYS A 149 -5.43 20.44 -6.30
N LEU A 150 -4.56 19.79 -5.51
CA LEU A 150 -3.82 20.45 -4.43
C LEU A 150 -2.81 21.49 -4.93
N TYR A 151 -2.13 21.22 -6.04
CA TYR A 151 -1.14 22.15 -6.59
C TYR A 151 -1.71 23.14 -7.59
N GLY A 152 -3.05 23.14 -7.83
CA GLY A 152 -3.70 24.04 -8.75
C GLY A 152 -3.18 23.92 -10.19
N LEU A 153 -2.89 22.68 -10.60
CA LEU A 153 -2.56 22.33 -11.97
C LEU A 153 -3.83 22.04 -12.77
N GLU A 154 -3.75 22.17 -14.08
CA GLU A 154 -4.82 21.75 -14.98
C GLU A 154 -4.61 20.31 -15.44
N MET A 155 -5.67 19.52 -15.36
CA MET A 155 -5.65 18.14 -15.82
C MET A 155 -5.85 18.11 -17.33
N LEU A 156 -4.79 17.79 -18.07
CA LEU A 156 -4.80 17.74 -19.52
C LEU A 156 -5.36 16.42 -20.05
N LYS A 157 -5.10 15.33 -19.34
CA LYS A 157 -5.62 14.00 -19.70
C LYS A 157 -5.67 13.09 -18.47
N GLU A 158 -6.83 12.49 -18.27
CA GLU A 158 -7.04 11.47 -17.25
C GLU A 158 -6.62 10.09 -17.74
N ASN A 159 -6.27 9.21 -16.79
CA ASN A 159 -6.09 7.80 -17.04
C ASN A 159 -5.08 7.50 -18.16
N VAL A 160 -3.90 8.13 -18.10
CA VAL A 160 -2.82 7.91 -19.08
C VAL A 160 -2.07 6.60 -18.86
N GLN A 161 -2.40 5.84 -17.80
CA GLN A 161 -1.79 4.53 -17.54
C GLN A 161 -2.26 3.47 -18.53
N ASN A 162 -1.38 2.54 -18.88
CA ASN A 162 -1.63 1.45 -19.82
C ASN A 162 -2.74 0.49 -19.34
N LYS A 163 -2.82 0.23 -18.04
CA LYS A 163 -3.79 -0.69 -17.43
C LYS A 163 -4.75 0.06 -16.50
N LYS A 164 -6.05 -0.03 -16.77
CA LYS A 164 -7.08 0.66 -15.97
C LYS A 164 -7.33 0.00 -14.60
N ASN A 165 -7.02 -1.29 -14.46
CA ASN A 165 -7.27 -2.06 -13.23
C ASN A 165 -6.07 -2.04 -12.27
N ASN A 166 -5.42 -0.89 -12.13
CA ASN A 166 -4.32 -0.72 -11.19
C ASN A 166 -4.87 -0.24 -9.84
N ARG A 167 -4.78 -1.09 -8.82
CA ARG A 167 -5.19 -0.77 -7.44
C ARG A 167 -4.04 -1.03 -6.48
N THR A 168 -3.87 -0.15 -5.52
CA THR A 168 -2.97 -0.36 -4.39
C THR A 168 -3.80 -0.55 -3.14
N ARG A 169 -3.53 -1.63 -2.41
CA ARG A 169 -4.10 -1.92 -1.11
C ARG A 169 -3.19 -1.35 -0.02
N PHE A 170 -3.78 -0.64 0.91
CA PHE A 170 -3.11 -0.02 2.05
C PHE A 170 -3.62 -0.64 3.34
N MET A 171 -2.71 -0.91 4.26
CA MET A 171 -3.05 -1.24 5.63
C MET A 171 -3.06 0.02 6.49
N VAL A 172 -3.96 0.03 7.47
CA VAL A 172 -3.99 1.01 8.55
C VAL A 172 -3.43 0.34 9.79
N ILE A 173 -2.35 0.88 10.35
CA ILE A 173 -1.67 0.31 11.50
C ILE A 173 -1.87 1.15 12.76
N SER A 174 -1.85 0.48 13.92
CA SER A 174 -1.94 1.07 15.25
C SER A 174 -1.02 0.32 16.23
N LYS A 175 -0.71 0.95 17.36
CA LYS A 175 0.00 0.29 18.47
C LYS A 175 -0.84 -0.79 19.14
N GLU A 176 -2.15 -0.62 19.15
CA GLU A 176 -3.09 -1.47 19.85
C GLU A 176 -3.89 -2.35 18.87
N LEU A 177 -4.16 -3.57 19.29
CA LEU A 177 -5.04 -4.46 18.55
C LEU A 177 -6.48 -4.04 18.78
N ILE A 178 -7.15 -3.61 17.71
CA ILE A 178 -8.57 -3.27 17.70
C ILE A 178 -9.29 -4.33 16.87
N CYS A 179 -10.35 -4.95 17.42
CA CYS A 179 -11.13 -5.98 16.74
C CYS A 179 -12.60 -5.56 16.68
N PRO A 180 -13.01 -4.76 15.69
CA PRO A 180 -14.41 -4.38 15.51
C PRO A 180 -15.32 -5.60 15.31
N LYS A 181 -16.58 -5.52 15.77
CA LYS A 181 -17.52 -6.62 15.64
C LYS A 181 -17.87 -6.98 14.19
N GLU A 182 -17.81 -6.01 13.31
CA GLU A 182 -18.05 -6.12 11.86
C GLU A 182 -16.83 -6.57 11.05
N SER A 183 -15.74 -6.97 11.72
CA SER A 183 -14.53 -7.48 11.07
C SER A 183 -14.84 -8.75 10.28
N ASP A 184 -14.19 -8.90 9.13
CA ASP A 184 -14.38 -10.06 8.24
C ASP A 184 -13.05 -10.62 7.68
N LYS A 185 -11.92 -10.03 8.10
CA LYS A 185 -10.57 -10.46 7.72
C LYS A 185 -9.66 -10.55 8.94
N VAL A 186 -8.88 -11.61 8.99
CA VAL A 186 -7.81 -11.81 9.98
C VAL A 186 -6.48 -11.90 9.28
N SER A 187 -5.49 -11.15 9.79
CA SER A 187 -4.10 -11.26 9.35
C SER A 187 -3.24 -11.86 10.45
N VAL A 188 -2.42 -12.84 10.09
CA VAL A 188 -1.48 -13.50 11.01
C VAL A 188 -0.08 -13.56 10.42
N ILE A 189 0.92 -13.55 11.29
CA ILE A 189 2.30 -13.91 10.97
C ILE A 189 2.71 -15.10 11.79
N PHE A 190 3.42 -16.06 11.19
CA PHE A 190 3.92 -17.22 11.90
C PHE A 190 5.22 -17.75 11.29
N THR A 191 5.93 -18.59 12.07
CA THR A 191 7.05 -19.39 11.62
C THR A 191 6.72 -20.87 11.83
N LEU A 192 7.32 -21.73 11.02
CA LEU A 192 7.09 -23.19 11.06
C LEU A 192 8.36 -23.93 11.44
N PRO A 193 8.23 -25.13 12.04
CA PRO A 193 9.36 -26.04 12.19
C PRO A 193 9.98 -26.35 10.81
N HIS A 194 11.29 -26.36 10.72
CA HIS A 194 11.99 -26.66 9.46
C HIS A 194 11.97 -28.18 9.19
N GLN A 195 10.82 -28.69 8.73
CA GLN A 195 10.58 -30.10 8.45
C GLN A 195 9.63 -30.30 7.27
N VAL A 196 9.73 -31.47 6.65
CA VAL A 196 8.86 -31.85 5.53
C VAL A 196 7.39 -31.81 5.96
N GLY A 197 6.55 -31.17 5.13
CA GLY A 197 5.11 -31.10 5.34
C GLY A 197 4.65 -30.03 6.33
N ALA A 198 5.54 -29.23 6.95
CA ALA A 198 5.14 -28.23 7.95
C ALA A 198 4.15 -27.20 7.40
N LEU A 199 4.37 -26.69 6.19
CA LEU A 199 3.45 -25.75 5.55
C LEU A 199 2.13 -26.44 5.13
N ASP A 200 2.21 -27.67 4.62
CA ASP A 200 1.01 -28.44 4.27
C ASP A 200 0.12 -28.66 5.50
N ASN A 201 0.68 -29.07 6.63
CA ASN A 201 -0.05 -29.24 7.88
C ASN A 201 -0.76 -27.95 8.32
N MET A 202 -0.10 -26.79 8.14
CA MET A 202 -0.71 -25.51 8.43
C MET A 202 -1.89 -25.23 7.49
N LEU A 203 -1.73 -25.44 6.18
CA LEU A 203 -2.80 -25.26 5.20
C LEU A 203 -3.96 -26.24 5.41
N GLN A 204 -3.68 -27.48 5.79
CA GLN A 204 -4.71 -28.48 6.17
C GLN A 204 -5.50 -28.03 7.41
N THR A 205 -4.84 -27.41 8.39
CA THR A 205 -5.51 -26.83 9.56
C THR A 205 -6.52 -25.75 9.17
N ILE A 206 -6.14 -24.86 8.28
CA ILE A 206 -7.00 -23.78 7.76
C ILE A 206 -8.16 -24.38 6.95
N LYS A 207 -7.88 -25.34 6.05
CA LYS A 207 -8.87 -26.05 5.24
C LYS A 207 -9.92 -26.76 6.12
N GLN A 208 -9.48 -27.52 7.14
CA GLN A 208 -10.38 -28.23 8.06
C GLN A 208 -11.25 -27.29 8.88
N SER A 209 -10.80 -26.05 9.07
CA SER A 209 -11.56 -24.99 9.73
C SER A 209 -12.53 -24.28 8.78
N GLN A 210 -12.59 -24.70 7.51
CA GLN A 210 -13.43 -24.09 6.45
C GLN A 210 -13.18 -22.58 6.30
N ILE A 211 -11.90 -22.20 6.30
CA ILE A 211 -11.46 -20.83 6.17
C ILE A 211 -10.89 -20.63 4.77
N ASN A 212 -11.32 -19.57 4.10
CA ASN A 212 -10.76 -19.14 2.83
C ASN A 212 -9.54 -18.24 3.07
N ILE A 213 -8.44 -18.52 2.37
CA ILE A 213 -7.23 -17.70 2.39
C ILE A 213 -7.33 -16.67 1.28
N ASP A 214 -7.25 -15.39 1.62
CA ASP A 214 -7.19 -14.28 0.67
C ASP A 214 -5.78 -14.10 0.12
N ARG A 215 -4.76 -14.35 0.98
CA ARG A 215 -3.37 -14.13 0.63
C ARG A 215 -2.42 -14.96 1.48
N ILE A 216 -1.30 -15.35 0.87
CA ILE A 216 -0.14 -15.91 1.54
C ILE A 216 1.13 -15.26 1.00
N GLU A 217 2.02 -14.84 1.89
CA GLU A 217 3.32 -14.25 1.55
C GLU A 217 4.40 -14.87 2.44
N SER A 218 5.60 -15.09 1.91
CA SER A 218 6.73 -15.59 2.68
C SER A 218 7.89 -14.61 2.64
N ARG A 219 8.51 -14.36 3.83
CA ARG A 219 9.68 -13.50 3.97
C ARG A 219 10.81 -14.24 4.67
N PRO A 220 12.06 -14.20 4.15
CA PRO A 220 13.19 -14.86 4.79
C PRO A 220 13.41 -14.37 6.22
N ILE A 221 13.85 -15.25 7.10
CA ILE A 221 14.36 -14.90 8.43
C ILE A 221 15.84 -14.60 8.29
N GLU A 222 16.23 -13.32 8.45
CA GLU A 222 17.61 -12.86 8.22
C GLU A 222 18.67 -13.61 9.06
N THR A 223 18.29 -14.04 10.26
CA THR A 223 19.18 -14.74 11.22
C THR A 223 19.18 -16.25 11.07
N GLN A 224 18.33 -16.81 10.19
CA GLN A 224 18.16 -18.27 10.05
C GLN A 224 18.08 -18.64 8.57
N TYR A 225 19.13 -19.24 8.04
CA TYR A 225 19.18 -19.64 6.64
C TYR A 225 18.03 -20.57 6.28
N TRP A 226 17.35 -20.27 5.16
CA TRP A 226 16.28 -21.07 4.56
C TRP A 226 15.03 -21.25 5.45
N GLN A 227 14.86 -20.38 6.44
CA GLN A 227 13.63 -20.29 7.23
C GLN A 227 12.88 -19.01 6.89
N TYR A 228 11.54 -19.04 7.08
CA TYR A 228 10.66 -18.00 6.58
C TYR A 228 9.63 -17.61 7.65
N TYR A 229 9.31 -16.32 7.68
CA TYR A 229 8.04 -15.82 8.19
C TYR A 229 7.00 -16.03 7.11
N PHE A 230 5.81 -16.50 7.50
CA PHE A 230 4.64 -16.59 6.66
C PHE A 230 3.61 -15.60 7.15
N TYR A 231 3.08 -14.80 6.21
CA TYR A 231 1.96 -13.90 6.44
C TYR A 231 0.76 -14.49 5.72
N ILE A 232 -0.36 -14.66 6.43
CA ILE A 232 -1.60 -15.13 5.84
C ILE A 232 -2.71 -14.15 6.22
N ASP A 233 -3.44 -13.70 5.20
CA ASP A 233 -4.72 -13.02 5.35
C ASP A 233 -5.82 -14.02 5.02
N PHE A 234 -6.84 -14.11 5.86
CA PHE A 234 -7.95 -15.04 5.66
C PHE A 234 -9.29 -14.46 6.13
N GLU A 235 -10.38 -14.99 5.57
CA GLU A 235 -11.73 -14.61 5.91
C GLU A 235 -12.11 -15.09 7.32
N GLY A 236 -12.56 -14.17 8.16
CA GLY A 236 -13.02 -14.52 9.50
C GLY A 236 -13.17 -13.33 10.44
N ASN A 237 -13.91 -13.61 11.50
CA ASN A 237 -14.08 -12.68 12.62
C ASN A 237 -13.61 -13.35 13.90
N MET A 238 -12.69 -12.73 14.62
CA MET A 238 -12.15 -13.27 15.87
C MET A 238 -13.18 -13.38 17.01
N HIS A 239 -14.35 -12.77 16.87
CA HIS A 239 -15.48 -12.98 17.79
C HIS A 239 -16.19 -14.32 17.54
N GLU A 240 -15.95 -14.99 16.39
CA GLU A 240 -16.49 -16.31 16.10
C GLU A 240 -15.64 -17.41 16.76
N GLU A 241 -16.29 -18.33 17.47
CA GLU A 241 -15.63 -19.47 18.14
C GLU A 241 -14.86 -20.35 17.13
N ARG A 242 -15.39 -20.50 15.91
CA ARG A 242 -14.75 -21.25 14.81
C ARG A 242 -13.37 -20.67 14.48
N ILE A 243 -13.27 -19.35 14.37
CA ILE A 243 -12.03 -18.63 14.05
C ILE A 243 -11.03 -18.71 15.20
N GLN A 244 -11.50 -18.53 16.44
CA GLN A 244 -10.65 -18.69 17.63
C GLN A 244 -10.06 -20.09 17.73
N ARG A 245 -10.86 -21.15 17.50
CA ARG A 245 -10.38 -22.54 17.46
C ARG A 245 -9.36 -22.75 16.34
N ALA A 246 -9.59 -22.18 15.17
CA ALA A 246 -8.66 -22.26 14.04
C ALA A 246 -7.30 -21.62 14.39
N ILE A 247 -7.31 -20.40 14.93
CA ILE A 247 -6.09 -19.69 15.36
C ILE A 247 -5.34 -20.50 16.42
N ASN A 248 -6.03 -21.09 17.39
CA ASN A 248 -5.42 -21.93 18.41
C ASN A 248 -4.75 -23.18 17.80
N LYS A 249 -5.40 -23.84 16.83
CA LYS A 249 -4.79 -24.96 16.09
C LYS A 249 -3.59 -24.53 15.26
N MET A 250 -3.69 -23.37 14.57
CA MET A 250 -2.56 -22.80 13.82
C MET A 250 -1.37 -22.53 14.76
N LYS A 251 -1.64 -21.98 15.94
CA LYS A 251 -0.61 -21.71 16.97
C LYS A 251 0.07 -22.98 17.44
N ALA A 252 -0.67 -24.08 17.63
CA ALA A 252 -0.12 -25.37 18.02
C ALA A 252 0.76 -26.01 16.93
N ASN A 253 0.51 -25.69 15.64
CA ASN A 253 1.26 -26.19 14.49
C ASN A 253 2.39 -25.25 14.02
N SER A 254 2.63 -24.15 14.73
CA SER A 254 3.66 -23.16 14.42
C SER A 254 4.73 -23.10 15.50
N THR A 255 5.94 -22.65 15.14
CA THR A 255 6.98 -22.32 16.12
C THR A 255 6.62 -21.01 16.83
N THR A 256 6.17 -20.02 16.07
CA THR A 256 5.64 -18.76 16.59
C THR A 256 4.39 -18.39 15.79
N LEU A 257 3.42 -17.75 16.43
CA LEU A 257 2.27 -17.14 15.75
C LEU A 257 1.83 -15.87 16.48
N LYS A 258 1.67 -14.79 15.70
CA LYS A 258 1.08 -13.54 16.15
C LYS A 258 -0.10 -13.19 15.26
N VAL A 259 -1.23 -12.81 15.85
CA VAL A 259 -2.32 -12.14 15.14
C VAL A 259 -1.88 -10.70 14.90
N LEU A 260 -1.85 -10.28 13.66
CA LEU A 260 -1.53 -8.91 13.26
C LEU A 260 -2.75 -8.02 13.27
N GLY A 261 -3.94 -8.57 13.03
CA GLY A 261 -5.18 -7.79 13.05
C GLY A 261 -6.42 -8.61 12.75
N ASN A 262 -7.58 -8.04 13.14
CA ASN A 262 -8.90 -8.44 12.72
C ASN A 262 -9.70 -7.18 12.38
N TYR A 263 -10.02 -7.02 11.11
CA TYR A 263 -10.56 -5.77 10.58
C TYR A 263 -11.51 -6.03 9.41
N LYS A 264 -12.19 -4.99 8.95
CA LYS A 264 -13.04 -5.08 7.77
C LYS A 264 -12.20 -4.92 6.51
N ARG A 265 -12.42 -5.81 5.51
CA ARG A 265 -11.75 -5.74 4.19
C ARG A 265 -12.20 -4.50 3.41
N ALA A 266 -11.33 -4.02 2.48
CA ALA A 266 -11.58 -2.88 1.58
C ALA A 266 -12.53 -3.22 0.44
#